data_e0edf5a344b4e9eca850a52c87149676
#
_entry.id   e0edf5a344b4e9eca850a52c87149676
#
_cell.length_a   1.000
_cell.length_b   1.000
_cell.length_c   1.000
_cell.angle_alpha   90.00
_cell.angle_beta   90.00
_cell.angle_gamma   90.00
#
_symmetry.space_group_name_H-M   'P 1'
#
loop_
_entity.id
_entity.type
_entity.pdbx_description
1 polymer ?
#
loop_
_entity_poly.entity_id
_entity_poly.type
_entity_poly.pdbx_seq_one_letter_code
_entity_poly.pdbx_strand_id
1 'polypeptide(L)'
;MRSFSKGVAMSEYRYGGHTVSRLTVHLVWVTKYRYKVLTGDIQKRCRELLIQVCDTEDIRILSGVVSKDHVHMHIEYPPSVSLSNLLKRMKGRTSRLLQKEYTELSKRYWGKHLWGIGYGAWSTGNITEEIVQEYLKRHKSSSNDTEEFKLD
;
A
#
# COMPACT_ATOMS: atom_id res chain seq x y z
N MET A 1 -9.02 -4.01 11.99
CA MET A 1 -7.95 -3.37 11.21
C MET A 1 -6.66 -3.36 12.01
N ARG A 2 -5.58 -3.71 11.38
CA ARG A 2 -4.31 -3.78 12.07
C ARG A 2 -3.37 -2.70 11.61
N SER A 3 -2.93 -1.89 12.56
CA SER A 3 -1.92 -0.88 12.31
C SER A 3 -0.54 -1.47 12.55
N PHE A 4 0.43 -1.05 11.79
CA PHE A 4 1.82 -1.36 12.03
C PHE A 4 2.66 -0.09 11.92
N SER A 5 3.67 0.00 12.77
CA SER A 5 4.59 1.13 12.72
C SER A 5 5.93 0.70 13.28
N LYS A 6 6.97 1.35 12.80
CA LYS A 6 8.29 1.24 13.39
C LYS A 6 8.48 2.41 14.32
N GLY A 7 9.20 2.19 15.42
CA GLY A 7 9.60 3.27 16.28
C GLY A 7 10.39 4.28 15.46
N VAL A 8 10.04 5.54 15.61
CA VAL A 8 10.70 6.62 14.89
C VAL A 8 11.49 7.41 15.91
N ALA A 9 12.80 7.45 15.73
CA ALA A 9 13.61 8.35 16.51
C ALA A 9 13.28 9.76 16.04
N MET A 10 13.39 10.70 16.94
CA MET A 10 13.01 12.07 16.63
C MET A 10 13.92 12.69 15.60
N SER A 11 13.33 13.43 14.66
CA SER A 11 14.06 14.17 13.65
C SER A 11 14.99 13.31 12.82
N GLU A 12 14.44 12.22 12.35
CA GLU A 12 15.23 11.26 11.62
C GLU A 12 15.55 11.75 10.22
N TYR A 13 16.65 12.43 10.08
CA TYR A 13 17.20 12.72 8.77
C TYR A 13 17.97 11.50 8.27
N ARG A 14 17.90 11.29 6.98
CA ARG A 14 18.69 10.25 6.31
C ARG A 14 19.96 10.87 5.80
N TYR A 15 21.10 10.30 6.16
CA TYR A 15 22.40 10.76 5.75
C TYR A 15 23.00 9.82 4.72
N GLY A 16 23.32 10.35 3.54
CA GLY A 16 24.07 9.63 2.53
C GLY A 16 25.50 10.13 2.48
N GLY A 17 26.27 9.69 1.48
CA GLY A 17 27.65 10.12 1.32
C GLY A 17 27.78 11.63 1.16
N HIS A 18 26.86 12.23 0.40
CA HIS A 18 26.86 13.66 0.13
C HIS A 18 25.47 14.28 0.25
N THR A 19 24.53 13.59 0.90
CA THR A 19 23.15 14.04 0.96
C THR A 19 22.59 13.93 2.37
N VAL A 20 21.70 14.84 2.67
CA VAL A 20 20.85 14.76 3.86
C VAL A 20 19.42 14.91 3.37
N SER A 21 18.56 13.99 3.75
CA SER A 21 17.19 14.03 3.27
C SER A 21 16.20 13.59 4.34
N ARG A 22 14.97 14.01 4.18
CA ARG A 22 13.84 13.47 4.91
C ARG A 22 12.65 13.53 3.96
N LEU A 23 12.56 12.50 3.14
CA LEU A 23 11.50 12.40 2.14
C LEU A 23 10.44 11.45 2.69
N THR A 24 9.29 11.97 3.00
CA THR A 24 8.18 11.18 3.51
C THR A 24 6.99 11.29 2.59
N VAL A 25 6.19 10.22 2.54
CA VAL A 25 5.02 10.19 1.68
C VAL A 25 3.98 9.27 2.30
N HIS A 26 2.70 9.65 2.14
CA HIS A 26 1.58 8.79 2.43
C HIS A 26 1.15 8.12 1.13
N LEU A 27 1.02 6.80 1.18
CA LEU A 27 0.63 5.99 0.03
C LEU A 27 -0.67 5.28 0.34
N VAL A 28 -1.60 5.29 -0.61
CA VAL A 28 -2.86 4.57 -0.47
C VAL A 28 -3.15 3.84 -1.78
N TRP A 29 -3.49 2.57 -1.70
CA TRP A 29 -3.97 1.83 -2.87
C TRP A 29 -5.03 0.83 -2.45
N VAL A 30 -5.85 0.40 -3.41
CA VAL A 30 -7.05 -0.37 -3.13
C VAL A 30 -6.99 -1.75 -3.78
N THR A 31 -7.72 -2.70 -3.22
CA THR A 31 -7.95 -3.99 -3.90
C THR A 31 -8.76 -3.76 -5.15
N LYS A 32 -8.55 -4.62 -6.15
CA LYS A 32 -9.33 -4.56 -7.38
C LYS A 32 -10.81 -4.78 -7.05
N TYR A 33 -11.65 -3.92 -7.60
CA TYR A 33 -13.09 -3.86 -7.35
C TYR A 33 -13.44 -3.53 -5.90
N ARG A 34 -12.45 -3.14 -5.10
CA ARG A 34 -12.58 -2.89 -3.67
C ARG A 34 -13.20 -4.07 -2.92
N TYR A 35 -12.89 -5.27 -3.37
CA TYR A 35 -13.30 -6.46 -2.63
C TYR A 35 -12.62 -6.48 -1.26
N LYS A 36 -13.41 -6.83 -0.26
CA LYS A 36 -12.95 -6.85 1.14
C LYS A 36 -12.28 -8.19 1.43
N VAL A 37 -11.15 -8.43 0.80
CA VAL A 37 -10.46 -9.72 0.86
C VAL A 37 -9.28 -9.76 1.81
N LEU A 38 -8.81 -8.60 2.30
CA LEU A 38 -7.66 -8.54 3.20
C LEU A 38 -8.13 -8.73 4.64
N THR A 39 -8.45 -9.96 4.98
CA THR A 39 -8.96 -10.32 6.30
C THR A 39 -8.18 -11.47 6.89
N GLY A 40 -8.18 -11.58 8.21
CA GLY A 40 -7.56 -12.70 8.91
C GLY A 40 -6.10 -12.89 8.54
N ASP A 41 -5.75 -14.10 8.16
CA ASP A 41 -4.37 -14.44 7.84
C ASP A 41 -3.86 -13.73 6.58
N ILE A 42 -4.75 -13.49 5.62
CA ILE A 42 -4.38 -12.76 4.40
C ILE A 42 -3.91 -11.34 4.76
N GLN A 43 -4.63 -10.68 5.65
CA GLN A 43 -4.26 -9.34 6.12
C GLN A 43 -2.89 -9.33 6.79
N LYS A 44 -2.64 -10.28 7.67
CA LYS A 44 -1.35 -10.40 8.37
C LYS A 44 -0.23 -10.68 7.39
N ARG A 45 -0.45 -11.59 6.45
CA ARG A 45 0.56 -11.95 5.47
C ARG A 45 0.86 -10.79 4.54
N CYS A 46 -0.17 -10.04 4.14
CA CYS A 46 0.01 -8.83 3.34
C CYS A 46 0.94 -7.86 4.04
N ARG A 47 0.70 -7.60 5.32
CA ARG A 47 1.55 -6.74 6.14
C ARG A 47 3.00 -7.23 6.15
N GLU A 48 3.20 -8.52 6.39
CA GLU A 48 4.54 -9.10 6.41
C GLU A 48 5.28 -8.90 5.09
N LEU A 49 4.59 -9.13 3.99
CA LEU A 49 5.18 -8.97 2.66
C LEU A 49 5.56 -7.53 2.37
N LEU A 50 4.73 -6.59 2.77
CA LEU A 50 5.02 -5.17 2.61
C LEU A 50 6.27 -4.77 3.42
N ILE A 51 6.37 -5.27 4.64
CA ILE A 51 7.54 -5.02 5.49
C ILE A 51 8.80 -5.59 4.84
N GLN A 52 8.72 -6.79 4.27
CA GLN A 52 9.86 -7.41 3.58
C GLN A 52 10.34 -6.54 2.41
N VAL A 53 9.43 -6.05 1.59
CA VAL A 53 9.81 -5.19 0.46
C VAL A 53 10.48 -3.92 0.96
N CYS A 54 9.92 -3.30 1.98
CA CYS A 54 10.47 -2.07 2.53
C CYS A 54 11.86 -2.29 3.12
N ASP A 55 12.08 -3.41 3.81
CA ASP A 55 13.39 -3.72 4.37
C ASP A 55 14.43 -3.91 3.26
N THR A 56 14.05 -4.54 2.16
CA THR A 56 14.94 -4.76 1.03
C THR A 56 15.32 -3.45 0.32
N GLU A 57 14.39 -2.51 0.26
CA GLU A 57 14.56 -1.26 -0.46
C GLU A 57 15.06 -0.12 0.43
N ASP A 58 15.42 -0.42 1.68
CA ASP A 58 15.86 0.58 2.66
C ASP A 58 14.80 1.67 2.91
N ILE A 59 13.55 1.24 2.98
CA ILE A 59 12.41 2.11 3.27
C ILE A 59 12.09 2.03 4.75
N ARG A 60 11.89 3.18 5.39
CA ARG A 60 11.44 3.22 6.78
C ARG A 60 9.95 3.36 6.83
N ILE A 61 9.29 2.44 7.51
CA ILE A 61 7.85 2.50 7.70
C ILE A 61 7.58 3.30 8.95
N LEU A 62 7.00 4.49 8.79
CA LEU A 62 6.65 5.34 9.92
C LEU A 62 5.35 4.88 10.55
N SER A 63 4.38 4.50 9.72
CA SER A 63 3.14 3.87 10.15
C SER A 63 2.48 3.22 8.95
N GLY A 64 1.52 2.35 9.22
CA GLY A 64 0.78 1.72 8.14
C GLY A 64 -0.42 0.95 8.66
N VAL A 65 -1.39 0.80 7.79
CA VAL A 65 -2.62 0.07 8.08
C VAL A 65 -2.97 -0.77 6.86
N VAL A 66 -3.23 -2.05 7.07
CA VAL A 66 -3.83 -2.91 6.06
C VAL A 66 -5.30 -3.06 6.43
N SER A 67 -6.16 -2.40 5.67
CA SER A 67 -7.59 -2.51 5.83
C SER A 67 -8.13 -3.65 4.98
N LYS A 68 -9.42 -3.92 5.06
CA LYS A 68 -10.02 -5.03 4.32
C LYS A 68 -9.89 -4.86 2.81
N ASP A 69 -9.92 -3.63 2.32
CA ASP A 69 -9.97 -3.34 0.88
C ASP A 69 -8.94 -2.30 0.43
N HIS A 70 -8.03 -1.92 1.30
CA HIS A 70 -6.99 -0.96 0.93
C HIS A 70 -5.81 -1.02 1.89
N VAL A 71 -4.72 -0.40 1.47
CA VAL A 71 -3.51 -0.22 2.29
C VAL A 71 -3.22 1.27 2.38
N HIS A 72 -2.84 1.72 3.55
CA HIS A 72 -2.37 3.08 3.77
C HIS A 72 -1.05 3.00 4.53
N MET A 73 0.01 3.54 3.93
CA MET A 73 1.36 3.55 4.54
C MET A 73 1.92 4.95 4.56
N HIS A 74 2.59 5.27 5.64
CA HIS A 74 3.41 6.49 5.74
C HIS A 74 4.86 6.02 5.83
N ILE A 75 5.66 6.40 4.86
CA ILE A 75 7.03 5.93 4.75
C ILE A 75 8.02 7.08 4.59
N GLU A 76 9.28 6.81 4.94
CA GLU A 76 10.41 7.66 4.60
C GLU A 76 11.28 6.85 3.63
N TYR A 77 11.76 7.48 2.58
CA TYR A 77 12.47 6.78 1.53
C TYR A 77 13.72 7.57 1.10
N PRO A 78 14.76 6.87 0.62
CA PRO A 78 15.97 7.55 0.17
C PRO A 78 15.75 8.25 -1.17
N PRO A 79 16.54 9.31 -1.48
CA PRO A 79 16.38 10.06 -2.73
C PRO A 79 16.52 9.21 -3.99
N SER A 80 17.20 8.07 -3.91
CA SER A 80 17.42 7.20 -5.06
C SER A 80 16.22 6.32 -5.40
N VAL A 81 15.21 6.28 -4.55
CA VAL A 81 14.05 5.40 -4.74
C VAL A 81 12.98 6.09 -5.58
N SER A 82 12.51 5.38 -6.61
CA SER A 82 11.34 5.78 -7.37
C SER A 82 10.10 5.23 -6.69
N LEU A 83 9.15 6.11 -6.33
CA LEU A 83 7.90 5.68 -5.69
C LEU A 83 7.09 4.76 -6.59
N SER A 84 7.05 5.05 -7.90
CA SER A 84 6.30 4.19 -8.81
C SER A 84 6.89 2.79 -8.88
N ASN A 85 8.22 2.67 -8.87
CA ASN A 85 8.87 1.36 -8.85
C ASN A 85 8.65 0.64 -7.52
N LEU A 86 8.68 1.37 -6.42
CA LEU A 86 8.41 0.80 -5.10
C LEU A 86 6.99 0.22 -5.03
N LEU A 87 6.00 1.00 -5.49
CA LEU A 87 4.61 0.56 -5.52
C LEU A 87 4.46 -0.68 -6.42
N LYS A 88 5.12 -0.67 -7.56
CA LYS A 88 5.10 -1.81 -8.48
C LYS A 88 5.60 -3.08 -7.79
N ARG A 89 6.68 -2.98 -7.02
CA ARG A 89 7.22 -4.13 -6.28
C ARG A 89 6.30 -4.56 -5.15
N MET A 90 5.79 -3.63 -4.38
CA MET A 90 4.89 -3.94 -3.27
C MET A 90 3.60 -4.60 -3.79
N LYS A 91 3.00 -4.02 -4.80
CA LYS A 91 1.76 -4.54 -5.38
C LYS A 91 2.00 -5.88 -6.08
N GLY A 92 3.07 -5.99 -6.85
CA GLY A 92 3.38 -7.21 -7.58
C GLY A 92 3.68 -8.39 -6.66
N ARG A 93 4.54 -8.17 -5.65
CA ARG A 93 4.88 -9.24 -4.72
C ARG A 93 3.69 -9.69 -3.89
N THR A 94 2.91 -8.76 -3.35
CA THR A 94 1.75 -9.12 -2.54
C THR A 94 0.68 -9.80 -3.39
N SER A 95 0.42 -9.31 -4.59
CA SER A 95 -0.55 -9.95 -5.48
C SER A 95 -0.15 -11.39 -5.80
N ARG A 96 1.09 -11.58 -6.20
CA ARG A 96 1.58 -12.92 -6.60
C ARG A 96 1.58 -13.89 -5.42
N LEU A 97 2.18 -13.50 -4.30
CA LEU A 97 2.36 -14.43 -3.18
C LEU A 97 1.06 -14.68 -2.42
N LEU A 98 0.22 -13.66 -2.23
CA LEU A 98 -1.05 -13.87 -1.54
C LEU A 98 -1.97 -14.77 -2.35
N GLN A 99 -1.99 -14.62 -3.68
CA GLN A 99 -2.81 -15.51 -4.51
C GLN A 99 -2.24 -16.92 -4.56
N LYS A 100 -0.92 -17.05 -4.48
CA LYS A 100 -0.28 -18.37 -4.44
C LYS A 100 -0.56 -19.10 -3.12
N GLU A 101 -0.52 -18.38 -2.02
CA GLU A 101 -0.67 -18.95 -0.68
C GLU A 101 -2.14 -19.15 -0.27
N TYR A 102 -3.05 -18.37 -0.83
CA TYR A 102 -4.47 -18.41 -0.47
C TYR A 102 -5.32 -18.66 -1.72
N THR A 103 -5.72 -19.90 -1.90
CA THR A 103 -6.45 -20.36 -3.09
C THR A 103 -7.76 -19.60 -3.31
N GLU A 104 -8.46 -19.28 -2.23
CA GLU A 104 -9.72 -18.52 -2.32
C GLU A 104 -9.51 -17.15 -2.96
N LEU A 105 -8.34 -16.55 -2.69
CA LEU A 105 -8.01 -15.25 -3.26
C LEU A 105 -7.71 -15.38 -4.74
N SER A 106 -6.94 -16.40 -5.10
CA SER A 106 -6.63 -16.71 -6.50
C SER A 106 -7.91 -16.94 -7.31
N LYS A 107 -8.87 -17.65 -6.74
CA LYS A 107 -10.15 -17.89 -7.40
C LYS A 107 -10.96 -16.61 -7.57
N ARG A 108 -10.93 -15.75 -6.55
CA ARG A 108 -11.69 -14.49 -6.59
C ARG A 108 -11.25 -13.60 -7.74
N TYR A 109 -9.93 -13.56 -8.01
CA TYR A 109 -9.34 -12.70 -9.04
C TYR A 109 -8.88 -13.47 -10.27
N TRP A 110 -9.23 -14.75 -10.36
CA TRP A 110 -8.82 -15.60 -11.46
C TRP A 110 -7.31 -15.69 -11.63
N GLY A 111 -6.58 -15.60 -10.50
CA GLY A 111 -5.12 -15.66 -10.49
C GLY A 111 -4.44 -14.47 -11.14
N LYS A 112 -5.18 -13.37 -11.38
CA LYS A 112 -4.63 -12.19 -12.06
C LYS A 112 -4.27 -11.10 -11.05
N HIS A 113 -4.88 -9.94 -11.14
CA HIS A 113 -4.48 -8.79 -10.32
C HIS A 113 -5.31 -8.66 -9.06
N LEU A 114 -4.62 -8.61 -7.92
CA LEU A 114 -5.26 -8.37 -6.63
C LEU A 114 -5.61 -6.89 -6.46
N TRP A 115 -4.76 -6.01 -6.95
CA TRP A 115 -4.88 -4.57 -6.70
C TRP A 115 -5.51 -3.84 -7.87
N GLY A 116 -6.24 -2.77 -7.54
CA GLY A 116 -6.69 -1.82 -8.55
C GLY A 116 -5.52 -1.08 -9.17
N ILE A 117 -5.77 -0.42 -10.28
CA ILE A 117 -4.76 0.35 -11.00
C ILE A 117 -4.48 1.64 -10.23
N GLY A 118 -3.21 2.00 -10.13
CA GLY A 118 -2.83 3.27 -9.55
C GLY A 118 -2.69 3.28 -8.04
N TYR A 119 -2.44 4.45 -7.52
CA TYR A 119 -2.27 4.70 -6.10
C TYR A 119 -2.39 6.19 -5.82
N GLY A 120 -2.64 6.55 -4.56
CA GLY A 120 -2.55 7.92 -4.11
C GLY A 120 -1.23 8.14 -3.39
N ALA A 121 -0.64 9.32 -3.56
CA ALA A 121 0.60 9.69 -2.90
C ALA A 121 0.55 11.16 -2.48
N TRP A 122 0.87 11.42 -1.23
CA TRP A 122 0.88 12.78 -0.67
C TRP A 122 2.13 12.99 0.15
N SER A 123 2.89 14.02 -0.18
CA SER A 123 4.17 14.30 0.49
C SER A 123 4.02 15.10 1.78
N THR A 124 2.84 15.59 2.08
CA THR A 124 2.61 16.39 3.29
C THR A 124 2.53 15.50 4.52
N GLY A 125 3.00 16.04 5.66
CA GLY A 125 3.01 15.31 6.91
C GLY A 125 1.64 15.02 7.48
N ASN A 126 0.64 15.83 7.17
CA ASN A 126 -0.70 15.70 7.73
C ASN A 126 -1.70 15.25 6.69
N ILE A 127 -1.80 13.94 6.52
CA ILE A 127 -2.89 13.38 5.76
C ILE A 127 -4.03 13.08 6.74
N THR A 128 -5.22 13.54 6.44
CA THR A 128 -6.38 13.32 7.28
C THR A 128 -7.17 12.13 6.80
N GLU A 129 -7.98 11.58 7.67
CA GLU A 129 -8.91 10.52 7.32
C GLU A 129 -9.80 10.95 6.16
N GLU A 130 -10.17 12.23 6.10
CA GLU A 130 -10.98 12.75 5.01
C GLU A 130 -10.31 12.62 3.65
N ILE A 131 -9.00 12.85 3.58
CA ILE A 131 -8.26 12.71 2.33
C ILE A 131 -8.27 11.25 1.88
N VAL A 132 -8.05 10.33 2.82
CA VAL A 132 -8.08 8.90 2.52
C VAL A 132 -9.47 8.51 2.03
N GLN A 133 -10.52 8.95 2.72
CA GLN A 133 -11.89 8.65 2.33
C GLN A 133 -12.22 9.24 0.96
N GLU A 134 -11.73 10.42 0.66
CA GLU A 134 -11.90 11.04 -0.64
C GLU A 134 -11.31 10.19 -1.75
N TYR A 135 -10.09 9.70 -1.53
CA TYR A 135 -9.45 8.79 -2.47
C TYR A 135 -10.25 7.51 -2.65
N LEU A 136 -10.71 6.93 -1.55
CA LEU A 136 -11.46 5.68 -1.59
C LEU A 136 -12.80 5.82 -2.31
N LYS A 137 -13.43 6.97 -2.20
CA LYS A 137 -14.69 7.23 -2.91
C LYS A 137 -14.55 7.15 -4.42
N ARG A 138 -13.38 7.48 -4.94
CA ARG A 138 -13.11 7.38 -6.39
C ARG A 138 -13.03 5.93 -6.85
N HIS A 139 -12.88 5.00 -5.92
CA HIS A 139 -12.76 3.57 -6.21
C HIS A 139 -13.93 2.86 -5.54
N LYS A 140 -15.12 3.06 -6.09
CA LYS A 140 -16.33 2.45 -5.55
C LYS A 140 -16.26 0.94 -5.63
N SER A 141 -17.00 0.28 -4.75
CA SER A 141 -17.04 -1.18 -4.77
C SER A 141 -17.73 -1.66 -6.04
N SER A 142 -17.36 -2.86 -6.48
CA SER A 142 -17.89 -3.44 -7.71
C SER A 142 -19.41 -3.65 -7.67
N SER A 143 -19.99 -3.72 -6.48
CA SER A 143 -21.43 -3.90 -6.34
C SER A 143 -22.21 -2.66 -6.73
N ASN A 144 -21.55 -1.51 -6.81
CA ASN A 144 -22.25 -0.26 -7.08
C ASN A 144 -22.56 -0.08 -8.54
N ASP A 145 -21.62 -0.40 -9.42
CA ASP A 145 -21.81 -0.09 -10.82
C ASP A 145 -20.74 -0.68 -11.69
N THR A 146 -21.15 -1.29 -12.78
CA THR A 146 -20.20 -1.75 -13.79
C THR A 146 -19.52 -0.58 -14.51
N GLU A 147 -20.13 0.59 -14.46
CA GLU A 147 -19.52 1.78 -15.07
C GLU A 147 -18.20 2.14 -14.44
N GLU A 148 -18.00 1.82 -13.18
CA GLU A 148 -16.76 2.08 -12.49
C GLU A 148 -15.57 1.41 -13.16
N PHE A 149 -15.78 0.27 -13.79
CA PHE A 149 -14.72 -0.44 -14.49
C PHE A 149 -14.26 0.30 -15.73
N LYS A 150 -15.13 1.10 -16.32
CA LYS A 150 -14.80 1.85 -17.54
C LYS A 150 -13.97 3.08 -17.24
N LEU A 151 -14.09 3.58 -16.01
CA LEU A 151 -13.39 4.78 -15.58
C LEU A 151 -11.99 4.49 -15.07
N ASP A 152 -11.78 3.28 -14.65
CA ASP A 152 -10.50 2.84 -14.14
C ASP A 152 -9.63 2.33 -15.30
#